data_fafb4b3cda9b76b5a0c1af3915766a0b
#
_entry.id   fafb4b3cda9b76b5a0c1af3915766a0b
#
_cell.length_a   1.000
_cell.length_b   1.000
_cell.length_c   1.000
_cell.angle_alpha   90.00
_cell.angle_beta   90.00
_cell.angle_gamma   90.00
#
_symmetry.space_group_name_H-M   'P 1'
#
loop_
_entity.id
_entity.type
_entity.pdbx_description
1 polymer ?
#
loop_
_entity_poly.entity_id
_entity_poly.type
_entity_poly.pdbx_seq_one_letter_code
_entity_poly.pdbx_strand_id
1 'polypeptide(L)'
;MSAISPEETRGRILLVEDDPEAALFAVHVLTKRAQFEVTHTADPAAALRLAAAGHWDLVLTDLEMPGMTGLELLHALRQAAPALPVAVVTAHAPMGTTHEALLSEADAYLSKPLRIDQLISTATDLTRNGRKTRGARGDGS
;
A
#
# COMPACT_ATOMS: atom_id res chain seq x y z
N MET A 1 -27.00 3.62 1.63
CA MET A 1 -25.82 3.99 1.04
C MET A 1 -25.46 3.07 -0.07
N SER A 2 -25.16 3.53 -1.11
CA SER A 2 -24.87 2.68 -2.24
C SER A 2 -23.40 2.40 -2.32
N ALA A 3 -23.08 1.27 -2.86
CA ALA A 3 -21.70 0.93 -3.16
C ALA A 3 -21.22 1.79 -4.32
N ILE A 4 -19.92 1.99 -4.37
CA ILE A 4 -19.32 2.67 -5.49
C ILE A 4 -19.38 1.73 -6.68
N SER A 5 -19.92 2.19 -7.79
CA SER A 5 -19.95 1.37 -8.98
C SER A 5 -18.55 1.26 -9.59
N PRO A 6 -18.30 0.25 -10.40
CA PRO A 6 -16.98 0.11 -11.01
C PRO A 6 -16.54 1.33 -11.80
N GLU A 7 -17.48 2.02 -12.42
CA GLU A 7 -17.11 3.20 -13.19
C GLU A 7 -16.73 4.37 -12.34
N GLU A 8 -17.15 4.36 -11.07
CA GLU A 8 -16.92 5.49 -10.19
C GLU A 8 -15.71 5.31 -9.30
N THR A 9 -15.14 4.13 -9.26
CA THR A 9 -14.02 3.91 -8.36
C THR A 9 -12.74 4.44 -8.98
N ARG A 10 -11.86 4.98 -8.13
CA ARG A 10 -10.57 5.44 -8.58
C ARG A 10 -9.57 4.31 -8.72
N GLY A 11 -9.85 3.16 -8.17
CA GLY A 11 -8.97 2.03 -8.27
C GLY A 11 -9.21 1.07 -7.13
N ARG A 12 -8.46 -0.03 -7.14
CA ARG A 12 -8.58 -1.09 -6.15
C ARG A 12 -7.32 -1.13 -5.31
N ILE A 13 -7.50 -1.07 -3.99
CA ILE A 13 -6.41 -1.04 -3.04
C ILE A 13 -6.49 -2.26 -2.16
N LEU A 14 -5.36 -2.95 -2.01
CA LEU A 14 -5.22 -4.03 -1.04
C LEU A 14 -4.56 -3.45 0.19
N LEU A 15 -5.25 -3.49 1.32
CA LEU A 15 -4.74 -2.93 2.58
C LEU A 15 -4.36 -4.06 3.51
N VAL A 16 -3.13 -4.07 3.97
CA VAL A 16 -2.61 -5.07 4.88
C VAL A 16 -2.33 -4.40 6.21
N GLU A 17 -3.14 -4.68 7.21
CA GLU A 17 -3.05 -3.99 8.48
C GLU A 17 -3.67 -4.87 9.56
N ASP A 18 -2.92 -5.21 10.60
CA ASP A 18 -3.43 -6.08 11.66
C ASP A 18 -4.08 -5.33 12.80
N ASP A 19 -3.89 -4.02 12.91
CA ASP A 19 -4.56 -3.23 13.93
C ASP A 19 -5.95 -2.86 13.43
N PRO A 20 -7.03 -3.33 14.10
CA PRO A 20 -8.37 -3.10 13.58
C PRO A 20 -8.75 -1.62 13.50
N GLU A 21 -8.28 -0.81 14.42
CA GLU A 21 -8.65 0.62 14.39
C GLU A 21 -7.95 1.34 13.24
N ALA A 22 -6.69 1.03 13.03
CA ALA A 22 -5.97 1.64 11.92
C ALA A 22 -6.55 1.18 10.59
N ALA A 23 -6.93 -0.09 10.49
CA ALA A 23 -7.56 -0.60 9.27
C ALA A 23 -8.88 0.09 9.00
N LEU A 24 -9.71 0.21 10.03
CA LEU A 24 -11.01 0.85 9.88
C LEU A 24 -10.87 2.30 9.42
N PHE A 25 -9.93 3.02 10.02
CA PHE A 25 -9.68 4.40 9.65
C PHE A 25 -9.27 4.49 8.16
N ALA A 26 -8.32 3.66 7.75
CA ALA A 26 -7.83 3.72 6.37
C ALA A 26 -8.92 3.32 5.38
N VAL A 27 -9.67 2.28 5.68
CA VAL A 27 -10.78 1.86 4.81
C VAL A 27 -11.78 2.98 4.66
N HIS A 28 -12.16 3.60 5.79
CA HIS A 28 -13.14 4.68 5.75
C HIS A 28 -12.67 5.84 4.89
N VAL A 29 -11.45 6.30 5.12
CA VAL A 29 -10.90 7.44 4.39
C VAL A 29 -10.82 7.11 2.89
N LEU A 30 -10.28 5.96 2.57
CA LEU A 30 -10.06 5.63 1.16
C LEU A 30 -11.35 5.38 0.40
N THR A 31 -12.35 4.77 1.06
CA THR A 31 -13.61 4.51 0.38
C THR A 31 -14.53 5.72 0.36
N LYS A 32 -14.68 6.39 1.50
CA LYS A 32 -15.69 7.45 1.62
C LYS A 32 -15.21 8.79 1.15
N ARG A 33 -13.92 9.06 1.34
CA ARG A 33 -13.38 10.37 0.98
C ARG A 33 -12.70 10.36 -0.39
N ALA A 34 -12.26 9.20 -0.87
CA ALA A 34 -11.47 9.14 -2.09
C ALA A 34 -11.99 8.15 -3.13
N GLN A 35 -13.05 7.42 -2.80
CA GLN A 35 -13.75 6.57 -3.77
C GLN A 35 -12.91 5.41 -4.31
N PHE A 36 -12.02 4.88 -3.50
CA PHE A 36 -11.32 3.65 -3.84
C PHE A 36 -12.11 2.45 -3.37
N GLU A 37 -11.91 1.34 -4.05
CA GLU A 37 -12.41 0.05 -3.59
C GLU A 37 -11.30 -0.59 -2.77
N VAL A 38 -11.56 -0.92 -1.51
CA VAL A 38 -10.51 -1.40 -0.60
C VAL A 38 -10.86 -2.81 -0.13
N THR A 39 -9.90 -3.71 -0.28
CA THR A 39 -9.96 -5.02 0.33
C THR A 39 -8.94 -5.05 1.45
N HIS A 40 -9.37 -5.44 2.64
CA HIS A 40 -8.50 -5.44 3.81
C HIS A 40 -8.22 -6.85 4.27
N THR A 41 -6.97 -7.10 4.63
CA THR A 41 -6.61 -8.34 5.32
C THR A 41 -5.63 -7.99 6.43
N ALA A 42 -5.70 -8.75 7.53
CA ALA A 42 -4.76 -8.62 8.63
C ALA A 42 -3.60 -9.62 8.50
N ASP A 43 -3.65 -10.48 7.51
CA ASP A 43 -2.72 -11.59 7.38
C ASP A 43 -1.81 -11.40 6.16
N PRO A 44 -0.49 -11.23 6.36
CA PRO A 44 0.41 -11.03 5.23
C PRO A 44 0.41 -12.18 4.22
N ALA A 45 0.25 -13.41 4.68
CA ALA A 45 0.21 -14.54 3.74
C ALA A 45 -1.02 -14.48 2.87
N ALA A 46 -2.17 -14.07 3.45
CA ALA A 46 -3.37 -13.87 2.66
C ALA A 46 -3.18 -12.73 1.67
N ALA A 47 -2.45 -11.69 2.07
CA ALA A 47 -2.19 -10.56 1.19
C ALA A 47 -1.43 -11.00 -0.06
N LEU A 48 -0.44 -11.88 0.10
CA LEU A 48 0.29 -12.39 -1.05
C LEU A 48 -0.60 -13.17 -1.99
N ARG A 49 -1.49 -13.99 -1.45
CA ARG A 49 -2.42 -14.76 -2.28
C ARG A 49 -3.37 -13.83 -3.03
N LEU A 50 -3.86 -12.82 -2.33
CA LEU A 50 -4.76 -11.84 -2.95
C LEU A 50 -4.06 -11.05 -4.04
N ALA A 51 -2.82 -10.63 -3.78
CA ALA A 51 -2.06 -9.88 -4.77
C ALA A 51 -1.80 -10.69 -6.02
N ALA A 52 -1.51 -11.99 -5.86
CA ALA A 52 -1.23 -12.85 -6.99
C ALA A 52 -2.49 -13.19 -7.79
N ALA A 53 -3.64 -13.27 -7.12
CA ALA A 53 -4.87 -13.73 -7.78
C ALA A 53 -5.70 -12.62 -8.35
N GLY A 54 -5.52 -11.39 -7.87
CA GLY A 54 -6.40 -10.29 -8.23
C GLY A 54 -5.73 -9.25 -9.08
N HIS A 55 -6.49 -8.21 -9.36
CA HIS A 55 -6.01 -7.06 -10.11
C HIS A 55 -6.07 -5.85 -9.18
N TRP A 56 -4.92 -5.30 -8.86
CA TRP A 56 -4.81 -4.25 -7.86
C TRP A 56 -4.07 -3.06 -8.42
N ASP A 57 -4.42 -1.89 -7.93
CA ASP A 57 -3.75 -0.65 -8.34
C ASP A 57 -2.76 -0.17 -7.31
N LEU A 58 -2.87 -0.66 -6.08
CA LEU A 58 -1.98 -0.25 -5.00
C LEU A 58 -2.09 -1.24 -3.84
N VAL A 59 -0.97 -1.51 -3.19
CA VAL A 59 -0.96 -2.20 -1.91
C VAL A 59 -0.49 -1.21 -0.86
N LEU A 60 -1.25 -1.10 0.23
CA LEU A 60 -0.83 -0.37 1.43
C LEU A 60 -0.56 -1.39 2.51
N THR A 61 0.63 -1.42 3.05
CA THR A 61 0.95 -2.41 4.06
C THR A 61 1.68 -1.80 5.24
N ASP A 62 1.28 -2.24 6.44
CA ASP A 62 2.03 -1.93 7.64
C ASP A 62 3.33 -2.72 7.63
N LEU A 63 4.40 -2.13 8.13
CA LEU A 63 5.67 -2.83 8.24
C LEU A 63 5.76 -3.71 9.46
N GLU A 64 4.96 -3.42 10.48
CA GLU A 64 5.11 -4.08 11.77
C GLU A 64 3.91 -4.97 12.04
N MET A 65 4.03 -6.23 11.66
CA MET A 65 2.96 -7.19 11.85
C MET A 65 3.55 -8.51 12.35
N PRO A 66 2.80 -9.26 13.14
CA PRO A 66 3.27 -10.56 13.60
C PRO A 66 3.38 -11.53 12.42
N GLY A 67 4.29 -12.47 12.54
CA GLY A 67 4.50 -13.46 11.50
C GLY A 67 5.41 -12.91 10.43
N MET A 68 4.89 -12.80 9.22
CA MET A 68 5.67 -12.21 8.14
C MET A 68 5.72 -10.71 8.34
N THR A 69 6.89 -10.10 8.34
CA THR A 69 7.00 -8.67 8.51
C THR A 69 6.59 -7.95 7.22
N GLY A 70 6.32 -6.66 7.35
CA GLY A 70 6.02 -5.86 6.18
C GLY A 70 7.14 -5.82 5.17
N LEU A 71 8.39 -5.90 5.65
CA LEU A 71 9.53 -5.94 4.73
C LEU A 71 9.58 -7.25 3.95
N GLU A 72 9.29 -8.36 4.62
CA GLU A 72 9.21 -9.64 3.95
C GLU A 72 8.08 -9.65 2.92
N LEU A 73 6.96 -9.08 3.29
CA LEU A 73 5.83 -8.97 2.38
C LEU A 73 6.19 -8.10 1.18
N LEU A 74 6.83 -6.97 1.41
CA LEU A 74 7.24 -6.08 0.33
C LEU A 74 8.14 -6.81 -0.66
N HIS A 75 9.13 -7.53 -0.16
CA HIS A 75 10.03 -8.26 -1.03
C HIS A 75 9.29 -9.32 -1.84
N ALA A 76 8.39 -10.05 -1.18
CA ALA A 76 7.61 -11.09 -1.86
C ALA A 76 6.69 -10.48 -2.92
N LEU A 77 6.11 -9.32 -2.63
CA LEU A 77 5.26 -8.64 -3.61
C LEU A 77 6.07 -8.20 -4.83
N ARG A 78 7.30 -7.74 -4.64
CA ARG A 78 8.14 -7.37 -5.76
C ARG A 78 8.44 -8.55 -6.66
N GLN A 79 8.62 -9.73 -6.07
CA GLN A 79 8.84 -10.94 -6.85
C GLN A 79 7.59 -11.35 -7.61
N ALA A 80 6.43 -11.26 -6.96
CA ALA A 80 5.19 -11.76 -7.56
C ALA A 80 4.55 -10.75 -8.49
N ALA A 81 4.70 -9.46 -8.22
CA ALA A 81 4.03 -8.42 -9.01
C ALA A 81 4.93 -7.20 -9.11
N PRO A 82 5.95 -7.25 -9.98
CA PRO A 82 6.96 -6.18 -10.01
C PRO A 82 6.42 -4.80 -10.34
N ALA A 83 5.32 -4.73 -11.06
CA ALA A 83 4.77 -3.43 -11.47
C ALA A 83 3.75 -2.86 -10.48
N LEU A 84 3.42 -3.59 -9.44
CA LEU A 84 2.37 -3.17 -8.51
C LEU A 84 2.92 -2.12 -7.55
N PRO A 85 2.30 -0.93 -7.47
CA PRO A 85 2.76 0.06 -6.49
C PRO A 85 2.50 -0.41 -5.07
N VAL A 86 3.46 -0.17 -4.19
CA VAL A 86 3.34 -0.52 -2.78
C VAL A 86 3.74 0.67 -1.94
N ALA A 87 2.86 1.08 -1.03
CA ALA A 87 3.17 2.09 -0.04
C ALA A 87 3.23 1.41 1.31
N VAL A 88 4.22 1.76 2.11
CA VAL A 88 4.39 1.16 3.43
C VAL A 88 4.03 2.18 4.50
N VAL A 89 3.46 1.69 5.58
CA VAL A 89 3.05 2.50 6.72
C VAL A 89 3.85 2.02 7.91
N THR A 90 4.46 2.95 8.64
CA THR A 90 5.30 2.57 9.76
C THR A 90 5.22 3.60 10.86
N ALA A 91 5.32 3.13 12.11
CA ALA A 91 5.40 4.02 13.27
C ALA A 91 6.81 4.51 13.50
N HIS A 92 7.79 3.88 12.86
CA HIS A 92 9.19 4.21 13.10
C HIS A 92 9.91 4.49 11.79
N ALA A 93 10.79 5.46 11.80
CA ALA A 93 11.59 5.76 10.63
C ALA A 93 12.51 4.58 10.32
N PRO A 94 12.83 4.36 9.06
CA PRO A 94 13.79 3.31 8.70
C PRO A 94 15.13 3.54 9.36
N MET A 95 15.79 2.45 9.75
CA MET A 95 17.07 2.55 10.42
C MET A 95 18.04 1.54 9.81
N GLY A 96 19.25 1.99 9.60
CA GLY A 96 20.31 1.15 9.11
C GLY A 96 20.25 0.95 7.61
N THR A 97 21.39 0.64 7.04
CA THR A 97 21.49 0.54 5.58
C THR A 97 20.71 -0.64 5.02
N THR A 98 20.71 -1.76 5.72
CA THR A 98 19.95 -2.92 5.25
C THR A 98 18.46 -2.63 5.24
N HIS A 99 17.97 -2.00 6.31
CA HIS A 99 16.57 -1.64 6.41
C HIS A 99 16.22 -0.65 5.29
N GLU A 100 17.05 0.35 5.09
CA GLU A 100 16.80 1.33 4.06
C GLU A 100 16.81 0.71 2.67
N ALA A 101 17.72 -0.24 2.44
CA ALA A 101 17.78 -0.90 1.14
C ALA A 101 16.49 -1.67 0.86
N LEU A 102 15.94 -2.34 1.86
CA LEU A 102 14.69 -3.07 1.68
C LEU A 102 13.53 -2.12 1.48
N LEU A 103 13.50 -1.03 2.26
CA LEU A 103 12.43 -0.05 2.12
C LEU A 103 12.51 0.69 0.80
N SER A 104 13.67 0.70 0.16
CA SER A 104 13.77 1.35 -1.14
C SER A 104 12.93 0.66 -2.20
N GLU A 105 12.46 -0.55 -1.95
CA GLU A 105 11.56 -1.23 -2.87
C GLU A 105 10.13 -0.71 -2.79
N ALA A 106 9.81 0.05 -1.77
CA ALA A 106 8.49 0.65 -1.66
C ALA A 106 8.42 1.93 -2.49
N ASP A 107 7.24 2.26 -2.93
CA ASP A 107 7.04 3.46 -3.75
C ASP A 107 6.70 4.67 -2.91
N ALA A 108 6.30 4.48 -1.68
CA ALA A 108 6.02 5.58 -0.76
C ALA A 108 6.06 5.07 0.67
N TYR A 109 6.28 6.00 1.59
CA TYR A 109 6.25 5.73 3.02
C TYR A 109 5.25 6.66 3.67
N LEU A 110 4.45 6.12 4.59
CA LEU A 110 3.55 6.93 5.39
C LEU A 110 3.85 6.66 6.86
N SER A 111 3.87 7.72 7.64
CA SER A 111 4.13 7.59 9.08
C SER A 111 2.82 7.44 9.84
N LYS A 112 2.86 6.69 10.91
CA LYS A 112 1.74 6.65 11.84
C LYS A 112 1.89 7.77 12.86
N PRO A 113 0.79 8.39 13.27
CA PRO A 113 -0.59 8.10 12.86
C PRO A 113 -0.86 8.61 11.46
N LEU A 114 -1.69 7.86 10.73
CA LEU A 114 -2.03 8.24 9.36
C LEU A 114 -2.78 9.55 9.34
N ARG A 115 -2.46 10.38 8.35
CA ARG A 115 -3.15 11.65 8.13
C ARG A 115 -4.02 11.51 6.89
N ILE A 116 -5.23 12.06 6.97
CA ILE A 116 -6.21 11.92 5.91
C ILE A 116 -5.67 12.44 4.58
N ASP A 117 -5.14 13.66 4.59
CA ASP A 117 -4.68 14.29 3.36
C ASP A 117 -3.51 13.53 2.75
N GLN A 118 -2.60 13.04 3.58
CA GLN A 118 -1.43 12.32 3.11
C GLN A 118 -1.82 10.96 2.56
N LEU A 119 -2.74 10.28 3.22
CA LEU A 119 -3.21 8.98 2.76
C LEU A 119 -3.89 9.09 1.40
N ILE A 120 -4.79 10.08 1.25
CA ILE A 120 -5.49 10.27 -0.01
C ILE A 120 -4.53 10.67 -1.12
N SER A 121 -3.62 11.57 -0.82
CA SER A 121 -2.68 12.06 -1.82
C SER A 121 -1.76 10.94 -2.31
N THR A 122 -1.24 10.13 -1.39
CA THR A 122 -0.36 9.02 -1.76
C THR A 122 -1.11 7.99 -2.59
N ALA A 123 -2.32 7.62 -2.15
CA ALA A 123 -3.10 6.64 -2.87
C ALA A 123 -3.46 7.13 -4.26
N THR A 124 -3.86 8.39 -4.37
CA THR A 124 -4.23 8.97 -5.66
C THR A 124 -3.03 9.00 -6.60
N ASP A 125 -1.89 9.42 -6.09
CA ASP A 125 -0.69 9.53 -6.90
C ASP A 125 -0.24 8.17 -7.43
N LEU A 126 -0.18 7.18 -6.57
CA LEU A 126 0.34 5.88 -6.98
C LEU A 126 -0.64 5.11 -7.85
N THR A 127 -1.94 5.23 -7.60
CA THR A 127 -2.91 4.53 -8.46
C THR A 127 -2.99 5.19 -9.83
N ARG A 128 -2.77 6.49 -9.91
CA ARG A 128 -2.82 7.19 -11.19
C ARG A 128 -1.53 7.00 -11.99
N ASN A 129 -0.39 7.11 -11.35
CA ASN A 129 0.89 7.15 -12.04
C ASN A 129 1.62 5.82 -12.06
N GLY A 130 1.14 4.86 -11.28
CA GLY A 130 1.79 3.57 -11.21
C GLY A 130 3.02 3.61 -10.35
N ARG A 131 3.84 2.58 -10.45
CA ARG A 131 5.01 2.43 -9.64
C ARG A 131 6.08 3.44 -10.02
N LYS A 132 6.71 4.03 -9.01
CA LYS A 132 7.85 4.90 -9.27
C LYS A 132 9.06 4.05 -9.56
N THR A 133 9.67 4.28 -10.72
CA THR A 133 10.84 3.51 -11.07
C THR A 133 12.05 4.38 -10.94
N ARG A 134 13.00 3.89 -10.19
CA ARG A 134 14.17 4.64 -10.00
C ARG A 134 14.93 4.84 -11.22
N GLY A 135 15.06 3.85 -12.02
CA GLY A 135 15.81 4.01 -13.23
C GLY A 135 15.16 4.99 -14.17
N ALA A 136 13.89 4.88 -14.30
CA ALA A 136 13.23 5.77 -15.20
C ALA A 136 13.32 7.17 -14.74
N ARG A 137 13.34 7.34 -13.51
CA ARG A 137 13.40 8.55 -13.07
C ARG A 137 14.51 9.12 -13.15
N GLY A 138 15.33 8.49 -13.22
CA GLY A 138 16.36 9.18 -13.49
C GLY A 138 16.15 10.04 -14.55
N ASP A 139 15.62 9.91 -15.14
CA ASP A 139 15.50 10.71 -15.94
C ASP A 139 14.65 11.46 -15.85
N GLY A 140 14.46 11.45 -15.48
CA GLY A 140 13.65 12.14 -15.32
C GLY A 140 13.33 12.16 -14.77
N SER A 141 13.57 11.76 -14.73
CA SER A 141 13.17 11.82 -14.36
C SER A 141 12.89 12.01 -14.10
#